data_25375bdde1294508e8f4ce227454e68a
#
_entry.id   25375bdde1294508e8f4ce227454e68a
#
_cell.length_a   1.000
_cell.length_b   1.000
_cell.length_c   1.000
_cell.angle_alpha   90.00
_cell.angle_beta   90.00
_cell.angle_gamma   90.00
#
_symmetry.space_group_name_H-M   'P 1'
#
loop_
_entity.id
_entity.type
_entity.pdbx_description
1 polymer ?
#
loop_
_entity_poly.entity_id
_entity_poly.type
_entity_poly.pdbx_seq_one_letter_code
_entity_poly.pdbx_strand_id
1 'polypeptide(L)' 'MSEDIFAFNDADYQQHGFANRKEYLADLAEEYGADLVEALTSILPPSEDFDGLLVELEDNFGTF' A
#
# COMPACT_ATOMS: atom_id res chain seq x y z
N MET A 1 -10.46 11.63 18.61
CA MET A 1 -10.88 11.07 17.81
C MET A 1 -10.12 10.51 16.85
N SER A 2 -10.40 9.62 16.32
CA SER A 2 -9.59 9.04 15.57
C SER A 2 -10.03 8.96 14.26
N GLU A 3 -9.59 9.74 13.53
CA GLU A 3 -9.89 9.68 12.22
C GLU A 3 -9.20 8.56 11.57
N ASP A 4 -8.40 7.83 12.26
CA ASP A 4 -7.61 6.80 11.64
C ASP A 4 -8.18 5.41 11.79
N ILE A 5 -9.45 5.28 12.06
CA ILE A 5 -10.03 3.95 12.23
C ILE A 5 -9.99 3.13 10.94
N PHE A 6 -9.84 3.80 9.78
CA PHE A 6 -9.78 3.11 8.51
C PHE A 6 -8.41 3.17 7.87
N ALA A 7 -7.40 3.54 8.65
CA ALA A 7 -6.05 3.66 8.12
C ALA A 7 -5.06 3.10 9.12
N PHE A 8 -3.94 2.58 8.62
CA PHE A 8 -2.89 2.08 9.49
C PHE A 8 -2.03 3.25 9.96
N ASN A 9 -1.43 3.10 11.13
CA ASN A 9 -0.50 4.12 11.62
C ASN A 9 0.93 3.67 11.35
N ASP A 10 1.89 4.51 11.70
CA ASP A 10 3.29 4.21 11.40
C ASP A 10 3.75 2.91 12.05
N ALA A 11 3.23 2.59 13.23
CA ALA A 11 3.62 1.36 13.90
C ALA A 11 3.25 0.13 13.09
N ASP A 12 2.14 0.18 12.36
CA ASP A 12 1.74 -0.94 11.52
C ASP A 12 2.74 -1.15 10.38
N TYR A 13 3.21 -0.07 9.78
CA TYR A 13 4.18 -0.18 8.71
C TYR A 13 5.54 -0.63 9.25
N GLN A 14 5.88 -0.19 10.46
CA GLN A 14 7.13 -0.60 11.08
C GLN A 14 7.15 -2.09 11.38
N GLN A 15 6.01 -2.68 11.69
CA GLN A 15 5.93 -4.12 11.89
C GLN A 15 6.20 -4.88 10.60
N HIS A 16 5.98 -4.24 9.47
CA HIS A 16 6.26 -4.84 8.18
C HIS A 16 7.61 -4.44 7.61
N GLY A 17 8.41 -3.72 8.39
CA GLY A 17 9.75 -3.36 7.96
C GLY A 17 9.89 -2.02 7.31
N PHE A 18 8.90 -1.16 7.44
CA PHE A 18 8.91 0.17 6.80
C PHE A 18 8.74 1.24 7.86
N ALA A 19 9.36 2.39 7.67
CA ALA A 19 9.26 3.48 8.65
C ALA A 19 7.85 4.04 8.72
N ASN A 20 7.17 4.14 7.58
CA ASN A 20 5.83 4.70 7.50
C ASN A 20 5.23 4.31 6.16
N ARG A 21 4.02 4.82 5.90
CA ARG A 21 3.31 4.48 4.67
C ARG A 21 4.05 4.95 3.42
N LYS A 22 4.69 6.10 3.51
CA LYS A 22 5.43 6.64 2.37
C LYS A 22 6.54 5.69 1.94
N GLU A 23 7.27 5.15 2.91
CA GLU A 23 8.34 4.21 2.62
C GLU A 23 7.80 2.89 2.09
N TYR A 24 6.68 2.45 2.65
CA TYR A 24 6.03 1.24 2.20
C TYR A 24 5.60 1.35 0.73
N LEU A 25 4.94 2.46 0.40
CA LEU A 25 4.48 2.65 -0.98
C LEU A 25 5.65 2.85 -1.94
N ALA A 26 6.72 3.48 -1.48
CA ALA A 26 7.91 3.63 -2.32
C ALA A 26 8.52 2.28 -2.65
N ASP A 27 8.54 1.37 -1.69
CA ASP A 27 9.05 0.03 -1.93
C ASP A 27 8.18 -0.72 -2.95
N LEU A 28 6.87 -0.62 -2.80
CA LEU A 28 5.96 -1.23 -3.75
C LEU A 28 6.13 -0.63 -5.14
N ALA A 29 6.38 0.68 -5.21
CA ALA A 29 6.58 1.34 -6.50
C ALA A 29 7.82 0.83 -7.19
N GLU A 30 8.86 0.50 -6.43
CA GLU A 30 10.06 -0.07 -7.02
C GLU A 30 9.82 -1.49 -7.52
N GLU A 31 8.95 -2.20 -6.82
CA GLU A 31 8.72 -3.59 -7.17
C GLU A 31 7.69 -3.79 -8.26
N TYR A 32 6.63 -3.02 -8.23
CA TYR A 32 5.50 -3.19 -9.16
C TYR A 32 5.35 -2.05 -10.16
N GLY A 33 6.05 -0.95 -9.96
CA GLY A 33 5.92 0.21 -10.84
C GLY A 33 5.14 1.33 -10.18
N ALA A 34 5.70 2.56 -10.23
CA ALA A 34 5.08 3.70 -9.56
C ALA A 34 3.70 4.01 -10.13
N ASP A 35 3.53 3.88 -11.44
CA ASP A 35 2.25 4.20 -12.06
C ASP A 35 1.15 3.29 -11.57
N LEU A 36 1.43 2.00 -11.46
CA LEU A 36 0.44 1.04 -10.99
C LEU A 36 0.10 1.28 -9.52
N VAL A 37 1.12 1.51 -8.70
CA VAL A 37 0.88 1.76 -7.28
C VAL A 37 0.05 3.02 -7.10
N GLU A 38 0.37 4.09 -7.82
CA GLU A 38 -0.40 5.32 -7.71
C GLU A 38 -1.84 5.14 -8.16
N ALA A 39 -2.04 4.42 -9.25
CA ALA A 39 -3.40 4.19 -9.74
C ALA A 39 -4.23 3.44 -8.71
N LEU A 40 -3.65 2.40 -8.13
CA LEU A 40 -4.39 1.60 -7.16
C LEU A 40 -4.63 2.34 -5.85
N THR A 41 -3.64 3.11 -5.39
CA THR A 41 -3.82 3.85 -4.13
C THR A 41 -4.81 5.00 -4.28
N SER A 42 -5.09 5.42 -5.51
CA SER A 42 -6.10 6.46 -5.71
C SER A 42 -7.53 5.91 -5.65
N ILE A 43 -7.70 4.59 -5.81
CA ILE A 43 -9.02 3.99 -5.76
C ILE A 43 -9.24 3.12 -4.53
N LEU A 44 -8.17 2.68 -3.87
CA LEU A 44 -8.26 1.86 -2.66
C LEU A 44 -7.95 2.70 -1.44
N PRO A 45 -8.72 2.55 -0.36
CA PRO A 45 -8.44 3.32 0.86
C PRO A 45 -7.18 2.80 1.56
N PRO A 46 -6.57 3.62 2.44
CA PRO A 46 -5.38 3.19 3.16
C PRO A 46 -5.57 1.90 3.97
N SER A 47 -6.81 1.60 4.37
CA SER A 47 -7.07 0.38 5.11
C SER A 47 -6.82 -0.88 4.30
N GLU A 48 -6.66 -0.76 2.99
CA GLU A 48 -6.39 -1.90 2.13
C GLU A 48 -4.91 -2.05 1.80
N ASP A 49 -4.04 -1.26 2.43
CA ASP A 49 -2.62 -1.26 2.11
C ASP A 49 -1.96 -2.63 2.25
N PHE A 50 -2.39 -3.43 3.22
CA PHE A 50 -1.81 -4.76 3.44
C PHE A 50 -2.73 -5.88 2.98
N ASP A 51 -3.79 -5.55 2.28
CA ASP A 51 -4.76 -6.54 1.85
C ASP A 51 -5.12 -6.29 0.39
N GLY A 52 -6.14 -5.48 0.14
CA GLY A 52 -6.61 -5.25 -1.23
C GLY A 52 -5.55 -4.70 -2.16
N LEU A 53 -4.72 -3.79 -1.67
CA LEU A 53 -3.67 -3.21 -2.49
C LEU A 53 -2.69 -4.30 -2.94
N LEU A 54 -2.25 -5.14 -2.02
CA LEU A 54 -1.32 -6.21 -2.38
C LEU A 54 -1.94 -7.22 -3.33
N VAL A 55 -3.19 -7.57 -3.11
CA VAL A 55 -3.89 -8.49 -3.99
C VAL A 55 -3.96 -7.92 -5.41
N GLU A 56 -4.33 -6.65 -5.53
CA GLU A 56 -4.45 -6.03 -6.84
C GLU A 56 -3.09 -5.88 -7.52
N LEU A 57 -2.07 -5.55 -6.76
CA LEU A 57 -0.73 -5.43 -7.34
C LEU A 57 -0.26 -6.77 -7.89
N GLU A 58 -0.43 -7.84 -7.12
CA GLU A 58 -0.01 -9.15 -7.56
C GLU A 58 -0.83 -9.62 -8.75
N ASP A 59 -2.12 -9.33 -8.75
CA ASP A 59 -3.01 -9.74 -9.81
C ASP A 59 -2.66 -9.04 -11.11
N ASN A 60 -2.47 -7.73 -11.05
CA ASN A 60 -2.15 -6.97 -12.25
C ASN A 60 -0.74 -7.26 -12.74
N PHE A 61 0.19 -7.42 -11.82
CA PHE A 61 1.58 -7.69 -12.19
C PHE A 61 1.71 -9.06 -12.84
N GLY A 62 0.98 -10.02 -12.32
CA GLY A 62 1.05 -11.37 -12.84
C GLY A 62 0.29 -11.58 -14.14
N THR A 63 -0.42 -10.56 -14.61
CA THR A 63 -1.20 -10.70 -15.82
C THR A 63 -0.36 -10.55 -17.08
N PHE A 64 0.84 -10.08 -16.96
CA PHE A 64 1.69 -9.87 -18.13
C PHE A 64 2.48 -11.13 -18.53
#